data_3f13d5027ab6733477503b4604b81473
#
_entry.id   3f13d5027ab6733477503b4604b81473
#
_cell.length_a   1.000
_cell.length_b   1.000
_cell.length_c   1.000
_cell.angle_alpha   90.00
_cell.angle_beta   90.00
_cell.angle_gamma   90.00
#
_symmetry.space_group_name_H-M   'P 1'
#
loop_
_entity.id
_entity.type
_entity.pdbx_description
1 polymer ?
#
loop_
_entity_poly.entity_id
_entity_poly.type
_entity_poly.pdbx_seq_one_letter_code
_entity_poly.pdbx_strand_id
1 'polypeptide(L)'
;MSLINIDFTYILKLNAIFNLKTNNFSKIESKSMSKKFSDIYDQSLQNPEKFWQEASNDIFWFKKPTKILNKSNPPFYKWFEDGITNTCYNALDIHIDQGRGKKTALIYDSPITGNKSQFTYEELKSKVSKFAGALKDQGAVKGDRVIIYMPMIPEAVIAMLACARIGAIHSVVFGGFASNEL
;
A
#
# COMPACT_ATOMS: atom_id res chain seq x y z
N MET A 1 18.86 11.81 -10.29
CA MET A 1 18.08 11.80 -9.03
C MET A 1 16.62 11.61 -9.40
N SER A 2 16.16 10.36 -9.48
CA SER A 2 14.83 10.01 -9.98
C SER A 2 13.85 10.01 -8.81
N LEU A 3 12.92 10.94 -8.81
CA LEU A 3 11.78 10.96 -7.90
C LEU A 3 10.82 9.85 -8.36
N ILE A 4 10.74 8.76 -7.61
CA ILE A 4 9.71 7.74 -7.80
C ILE A 4 8.40 8.38 -7.34
N ASN A 5 7.57 8.71 -8.30
CA ASN A 5 6.17 9.07 -8.08
C ASN A 5 5.47 7.78 -7.63
N ILE A 6 5.21 7.64 -6.33
CA ILE A 6 4.38 6.54 -5.84
C ILE A 6 2.98 6.78 -6.38
N ASP A 7 2.56 5.91 -7.31
CA ASP A 7 1.22 5.96 -7.87
C ASP A 7 0.21 5.61 -6.77
N PHE A 8 -0.29 6.65 -6.10
CA PHE A 8 -1.31 6.56 -5.05
C PHE A 8 -2.60 5.88 -5.53
N THR A 9 -2.81 5.81 -6.84
CA THR A 9 -3.94 5.13 -7.46
C THR A 9 -3.97 3.64 -7.11
N TYR A 10 -2.81 3.02 -6.95
CA TYR A 10 -2.72 1.59 -6.63
C TYR A 10 -3.08 1.31 -5.17
N ILE A 11 -2.70 2.18 -4.24
CA ILE A 11 -2.99 2.05 -2.80
C ILE A 11 -4.48 2.28 -2.54
N LEU A 12 -5.09 3.27 -3.21
CA LEU A 12 -6.53 3.56 -3.11
C LEU A 12 -7.38 2.43 -3.70
N LYS A 13 -6.96 1.81 -4.83
CA LYS A 13 -7.64 0.64 -5.40
C LYS A 13 -7.56 -0.58 -4.50
N LEU A 14 -6.45 -0.84 -3.83
CA LEU A 14 -6.31 -1.95 -2.89
C LEU A 14 -7.25 -1.79 -1.69
N ASN A 15 -7.38 -0.60 -1.12
CA ASN A 15 -8.32 -0.35 -0.02
C ASN A 15 -9.79 -0.45 -0.47
N ALA A 16 -10.14 0.04 -1.67
CA ALA A 16 -11.49 -0.08 -2.22
C ALA A 16 -11.86 -1.55 -2.50
N ILE A 17 -10.93 -2.36 -3.00
CA ILE A 17 -11.16 -3.80 -3.26
C ILE A 17 -11.27 -4.57 -1.93
N PHE A 18 -10.52 -4.20 -0.88
CA PHE A 18 -10.58 -4.87 0.43
C PHE A 18 -11.84 -4.51 1.23
N ASN A 19 -12.32 -3.27 1.16
CA ASN A 19 -13.54 -2.85 1.87
C ASN A 19 -14.83 -3.40 1.23
N LEU A 20 -14.83 -3.74 -0.05
CA LEU A 20 -15.99 -4.33 -0.75
C LEU A 20 -16.27 -5.78 -0.34
N LYS A 21 -15.35 -6.48 0.32
CA LYS A 21 -15.52 -7.91 0.68
C LYS A 21 -15.98 -8.20 2.10
N THR A 22 -16.19 -7.21 2.97
CA THR A 22 -16.47 -7.47 4.39
C THR A 22 -17.85 -7.06 4.91
N ASN A 23 -18.71 -6.42 4.12
CA ASN A 23 -20.07 -6.06 4.55
C ASN A 23 -21.13 -6.89 3.83
N ASN A 24 -21.70 -7.82 4.59
CA ASN A 24 -23.01 -8.50 4.40
C ASN A 24 -23.51 -8.71 2.96
N PHE A 25 -23.29 -9.93 2.47
CA PHE A 25 -23.82 -10.46 1.20
C PHE A 25 -25.35 -10.72 1.18
N SER A 26 -26.12 -10.17 2.09
CA SER A 26 -27.55 -10.43 2.17
C SER A 26 -28.42 -9.18 2.18
N LYS A 27 -28.15 -8.18 1.41
CA LYS A 27 -29.10 -7.13 0.95
C LYS A 27 -28.32 -5.99 0.25
N ILE A 28 -27.81 -6.27 -0.91
CA ILE A 28 -27.47 -5.18 -1.84
C ILE A 28 -28.52 -5.24 -2.94
N GLU A 29 -29.55 -4.46 -2.79
CA GLU A 29 -30.43 -4.11 -3.90
C GLU A 29 -29.56 -3.50 -5.01
N SER A 30 -29.69 -4.05 -6.22
CA SER A 30 -28.93 -3.76 -7.43
C SER A 30 -29.02 -2.31 -7.95
N LYS A 31 -29.41 -1.35 -7.13
CA LYS A 31 -29.71 0.03 -7.51
C LYS A 31 -28.67 1.07 -7.09
N SER A 32 -27.63 0.72 -6.32
CA SER A 32 -26.64 1.70 -5.85
C SER A 32 -25.20 1.46 -6.34
N MET A 33 -24.93 0.44 -7.14
CA MET A 33 -23.57 0.02 -7.52
C MET A 33 -23.15 0.33 -8.95
N SER A 34 -23.80 1.21 -9.65
CA SER A 34 -23.29 1.65 -10.95
C SER A 34 -23.38 3.16 -11.15
N LYS A 35 -22.62 3.93 -10.39
CA LYS A 35 -21.99 5.05 -11.08
C LYS A 35 -21.16 4.39 -12.16
N LYS A 36 -21.54 4.58 -13.43
CA LYS A 36 -20.80 4.01 -14.54
C LYS A 36 -19.35 4.42 -14.38
N PHE A 37 -18.40 3.56 -14.70
CA PHE A 37 -16.98 3.88 -14.68
C PHE A 37 -16.70 5.26 -15.33
N SER A 38 -17.40 5.56 -16.44
CA SER A 38 -17.37 6.86 -17.11
C SER A 38 -17.63 8.04 -16.16
N ASP A 39 -18.65 7.96 -15.29
CA ASP A 39 -19.01 9.08 -14.41
C ASP A 39 -17.91 9.37 -13.38
N ILE A 40 -17.32 8.32 -12.83
CA ILE A 40 -16.20 8.43 -11.87
C ILE A 40 -14.94 8.96 -12.58
N TYR A 41 -14.66 8.44 -13.76
CA TYR A 41 -13.54 8.89 -14.59
C TYR A 41 -13.69 10.36 -14.97
N ASP A 42 -14.85 10.77 -15.46
CA ASP A 42 -15.13 12.16 -15.84
C ASP A 42 -15.01 13.11 -14.62
N GLN A 43 -15.51 12.73 -13.45
CA GLN A 43 -15.32 13.50 -12.21
C GLN A 43 -13.84 13.67 -11.86
N SER A 44 -13.02 12.62 -12.04
CA SER A 44 -11.60 12.67 -11.75
C SER A 44 -10.83 13.62 -12.69
N LEU A 45 -11.31 13.81 -13.91
CA LEU A 45 -10.72 14.73 -14.89
C LEU A 45 -11.23 16.16 -14.76
N GLN A 46 -12.53 16.33 -14.50
CA GLN A 46 -13.16 17.67 -14.42
C GLN A 46 -12.75 18.43 -13.16
N ASN A 47 -12.63 17.73 -12.03
CA ASN A 47 -12.21 18.33 -10.76
C ASN A 47 -11.27 17.40 -9.98
N PRO A 48 -10.04 17.23 -10.45
CA PRO A 48 -9.09 16.28 -9.86
C PRO A 48 -8.77 16.60 -8.40
N GLU A 49 -8.66 17.88 -8.03
CA GLU A 49 -8.33 18.23 -6.64
C GLU A 49 -9.43 17.79 -5.68
N LYS A 50 -10.69 18.10 -5.98
CA LYS A 50 -11.84 17.68 -5.16
C LYS A 50 -11.96 16.16 -5.13
N PHE A 51 -11.86 15.51 -6.28
CA PHE A 51 -11.94 14.06 -6.40
C PHE A 51 -10.92 13.36 -5.51
N TRP A 52 -9.65 13.76 -5.60
CA TRP A 52 -8.57 13.14 -4.81
C TRP A 52 -8.59 13.56 -3.35
N GLN A 53 -9.09 14.75 -3.03
CA GLN A 53 -9.35 15.16 -1.65
C GLN A 53 -10.39 14.25 -0.98
N GLU A 54 -11.49 13.97 -1.65
CA GLU A 54 -12.52 13.06 -1.15
C GLU A 54 -11.97 11.64 -0.99
N ALA A 55 -11.26 11.11 -2.01
CA ALA A 55 -10.65 9.79 -1.96
C ALA A 55 -9.57 9.66 -0.87
N SER A 56 -8.88 10.74 -0.54
CA SER A 56 -7.84 10.75 0.51
C SER A 56 -8.39 10.56 1.92
N ASN A 57 -9.70 10.70 2.13
CA ASN A 57 -10.33 10.45 3.44
C ASN A 57 -10.36 8.96 3.80
N ASP A 58 -10.20 8.06 2.83
CA ASP A 58 -10.12 6.61 3.06
C ASP A 58 -8.74 6.16 3.58
N ILE A 59 -7.77 7.08 3.60
CA ILE A 59 -6.41 6.83 4.07
C ILE A 59 -6.21 7.47 5.45
N PHE A 60 -5.50 6.77 6.31
CA PHE A 60 -5.04 7.35 7.57
C PHE A 60 -3.83 8.28 7.34
N TRP A 61 -3.93 9.49 7.87
CA TRP A 61 -2.88 10.50 7.83
C TRP A 61 -2.44 10.84 9.24
N PHE A 62 -1.14 10.77 9.52
CA PHE A 62 -0.56 11.35 10.75
C PHE A 62 -0.64 12.88 10.74
N LYS A 63 -0.53 13.47 9.56
CA LYS A 63 -0.81 14.89 9.28
C LYS A 63 -1.63 14.96 8.00
N LYS A 64 -2.88 15.42 8.09
CA LYS A 64 -3.72 15.61 6.91
C LYS A 64 -3.12 16.64 5.97
N PRO A 65 -3.16 16.40 4.64
CA PRO A 65 -2.71 17.39 3.67
C PRO A 65 -3.65 18.59 3.66
N THR A 66 -3.10 19.78 3.56
CA THR A 66 -3.85 21.01 3.32
C THR A 66 -3.82 21.40 1.85
N LYS A 67 -2.76 21.00 1.13
CA LYS A 67 -2.59 21.23 -0.29
C LYS A 67 -2.72 19.91 -1.05
N ILE A 68 -3.81 19.78 -1.80
CA ILE A 68 -4.10 18.52 -2.52
C ILE A 68 -3.21 18.38 -3.74
N LEU A 69 -3.10 19.42 -4.57
CA LEU A 69 -2.30 19.40 -5.79
C LEU A 69 -1.44 20.67 -5.89
N ASN A 70 -0.13 20.50 -6.04
CA ASN A 70 0.80 21.56 -6.35
C ASN A 70 1.16 21.52 -7.83
N LYS A 71 0.78 22.56 -8.58
CA LYS A 71 1.04 22.72 -10.03
C LYS A 71 2.14 23.76 -10.32
N SER A 72 2.92 24.18 -9.33
CA SER A 72 3.89 25.28 -9.50
C SER A 72 5.07 24.95 -10.41
N ASN A 73 5.33 23.66 -10.67
CA ASN A 73 6.45 23.20 -11.51
C ASN A 73 5.99 22.18 -12.57
N PRO A 74 5.27 22.59 -13.63
CA PRO A 74 4.87 21.67 -14.70
C PRO A 74 6.10 21.11 -15.44
N PRO A 75 6.07 19.86 -15.91
CA PRO A 75 5.02 18.85 -15.74
C PRO A 75 5.12 18.05 -14.43
N PHE A 76 6.02 18.41 -13.53
CA PHE A 76 6.30 17.70 -12.29
C PHE A 76 5.37 18.18 -11.17
N TYR A 77 4.12 17.73 -11.21
CA TYR A 77 3.13 18.03 -10.17
C TYR A 77 3.38 17.23 -8.91
N LYS A 78 2.99 17.81 -7.75
CA LYS A 78 3.07 17.12 -6.45
C LYS A 78 1.68 17.02 -5.84
N TRP A 79 1.32 15.81 -5.44
CA TRP A 79 0.08 15.52 -4.73
C TRP A 79 0.32 15.41 -3.23
N PHE A 80 -0.59 15.99 -2.42
CA PHE A 80 -0.56 15.85 -0.96
C PHE A 80 0.79 16.21 -0.33
N GLU A 81 1.44 17.25 -0.82
CA GLU A 81 2.84 17.58 -0.56
C GLU A 81 3.16 17.76 0.93
N ASP A 82 2.22 18.31 1.71
CA ASP A 82 2.35 18.60 3.13
C ASP A 82 1.71 17.54 4.05
N GLY A 83 1.14 16.48 3.46
CA GLY A 83 0.58 15.36 4.18
C GLY A 83 1.65 14.39 4.69
N ILE A 84 1.38 13.72 5.82
CA ILE A 84 2.25 12.67 6.36
C ILE A 84 1.43 11.40 6.56
N THR A 85 1.82 10.35 5.88
CA THR A 85 1.24 9.01 6.02
C THR A 85 2.34 7.94 5.97
N ASN A 86 1.99 6.72 6.34
CA ASN A 86 2.88 5.56 6.19
C ASN A 86 2.09 4.40 5.59
N THR A 87 2.58 3.86 4.49
CA THR A 87 1.92 2.78 3.75
C THR A 87 1.79 1.51 4.60
N CYS A 88 2.82 1.15 5.36
CA CYS A 88 2.78 -0.02 6.23
C CYS A 88 1.74 0.13 7.35
N TYR A 89 1.62 1.32 7.94
CA TYR A 89 0.60 1.59 8.96
C TYR A 89 -0.81 1.40 8.37
N ASN A 90 -1.07 1.97 7.19
CA ASN A 90 -2.35 1.81 6.51
C ASN A 90 -2.65 0.36 6.08
N ALA A 91 -1.60 -0.41 5.76
CA ALA A 91 -1.78 -1.81 5.34
C ALA A 91 -1.95 -2.79 6.52
N LEU A 92 -1.41 -2.49 7.69
CA LEU A 92 -1.38 -3.42 8.82
C LEU A 92 -1.92 -2.84 10.11
N ASP A 93 -1.29 -1.79 10.64
CA ASP A 93 -1.52 -1.32 12.00
C ASP A 93 -2.95 -0.82 12.21
N ILE A 94 -3.47 -0.03 11.27
CA ILE A 94 -4.84 0.49 11.33
C ILE A 94 -5.90 -0.61 11.42
N HIS A 95 -5.64 -1.77 10.79
CA HIS A 95 -6.56 -2.90 10.83
C HIS A 95 -6.60 -3.55 12.21
N ILE A 96 -5.48 -3.56 12.92
CA ILE A 96 -5.40 -4.05 14.30
C ILE A 96 -6.11 -3.07 15.23
N ASP A 97 -5.82 -1.76 15.08
CA ASP A 97 -6.45 -0.70 15.87
C ASP A 97 -7.98 -0.68 15.70
N GLN A 98 -8.48 -1.13 14.56
CA GLN A 98 -9.90 -1.29 14.25
C GLN A 98 -10.49 -2.67 14.62
N GLY A 99 -9.78 -3.46 15.43
CA GLY A 99 -10.25 -4.76 15.93
C GLY A 99 -10.20 -5.92 14.92
N ARG A 100 -9.48 -5.76 13.80
CA ARG A 100 -9.31 -6.80 12.78
C ARG A 100 -8.03 -7.62 12.95
N GLY A 101 -7.31 -7.49 14.06
CA GLY A 101 -5.99 -8.08 14.29
C GLY A 101 -5.94 -9.59 14.05
N LYS A 102 -7.01 -10.33 14.43
CA LYS A 102 -7.12 -11.78 14.28
C LYS A 102 -7.62 -12.23 12.90
N LYS A 103 -7.99 -11.30 12.01
CA LYS A 103 -8.38 -11.67 10.63
C LYS A 103 -7.15 -12.01 9.80
N THR A 104 -7.32 -12.93 8.85
CA THR A 104 -6.26 -13.28 7.88
C THR A 104 -5.92 -12.06 7.02
N ALA A 105 -4.65 -11.69 7.02
CA ALA A 105 -4.08 -10.59 6.25
C ALA A 105 -3.34 -11.08 5.01
N LEU A 106 -2.67 -12.25 5.08
CA LEU A 106 -1.88 -12.82 4.00
C LEU A 106 -2.15 -14.31 3.90
N ILE A 107 -2.42 -14.79 2.69
CA ILE A 107 -2.53 -16.20 2.33
C ILE A 107 -1.42 -16.51 1.35
N TYR A 108 -0.66 -17.57 1.63
CA TYR A 108 0.34 -18.12 0.75
C TYR A 108 -0.06 -19.53 0.33
N ASP A 109 -0.05 -19.77 -0.96
CA ASP A 109 -0.32 -21.09 -1.54
C ASP A 109 0.67 -21.30 -2.71
N SER A 110 1.58 -22.27 -2.56
CA SER A 110 2.60 -22.56 -3.56
C SER A 110 2.34 -23.94 -4.19
N PRO A 111 1.93 -23.99 -5.45
CA PRO A 111 1.76 -25.24 -6.16
C PRO A 111 3.10 -25.97 -6.41
N ILE A 112 4.22 -25.24 -6.37
CA ILE A 112 5.56 -25.82 -6.61
C ILE A 112 6.06 -26.59 -5.40
N THR A 113 5.88 -26.03 -4.19
CA THR A 113 6.37 -26.66 -2.95
C THR A 113 5.27 -27.39 -2.20
N GLY A 114 4.01 -27.22 -2.58
CA GLY A 114 2.84 -27.73 -1.85
C GLY A 114 2.57 -27.00 -0.53
N ASN A 115 3.36 -25.96 -0.18
CA ASN A 115 3.23 -25.26 1.08
C ASN A 115 2.06 -24.27 1.03
N LYS A 116 1.24 -24.30 2.09
CA LYS A 116 0.18 -23.33 2.34
C LYS A 116 0.35 -22.73 3.73
N SER A 117 0.21 -21.43 3.84
CA SER A 117 0.23 -20.73 5.12
C SER A 117 -0.67 -19.50 5.12
N GLN A 118 -1.09 -19.11 6.32
CA GLN A 118 -1.89 -17.91 6.52
C GLN A 118 -1.29 -17.12 7.68
N PHE A 119 -1.37 -15.81 7.57
CA PHE A 119 -0.91 -14.89 8.61
C PHE A 119 -2.05 -13.93 8.93
N THR A 120 -2.35 -13.76 10.20
CA THR A 120 -3.24 -12.70 10.68
C THR A 120 -2.55 -11.33 10.58
N TYR A 121 -3.32 -10.24 10.72
CA TYR A 121 -2.75 -8.90 10.77
C TYR A 121 -1.74 -8.75 11.92
N GLU A 122 -2.02 -9.31 13.11
CA GLU A 122 -1.12 -9.28 14.26
C GLU A 122 0.19 -10.03 14.00
N GLU A 123 0.10 -11.25 13.46
CA GLU A 123 1.28 -12.05 13.12
C GLU A 123 2.13 -11.39 12.04
N LEU A 124 1.49 -10.86 10.99
CA LEU A 124 2.19 -10.19 9.90
C LEU A 124 2.86 -8.90 10.41
N LYS A 125 2.16 -8.09 11.23
CA LYS A 125 2.75 -6.90 11.88
C LYS A 125 3.96 -7.26 12.72
N SER A 126 3.89 -8.34 13.51
CA SER A 126 5.01 -8.80 14.33
C SER A 126 6.23 -9.15 13.47
N LYS A 127 6.04 -9.93 12.40
CA LYS A 127 7.12 -10.29 11.46
C LYS A 127 7.72 -9.07 10.76
N VAL A 128 6.86 -8.18 10.25
CA VAL A 128 7.27 -6.92 9.60
C VAL A 128 8.05 -6.02 10.56
N SER A 129 7.61 -5.90 11.82
CA SER A 129 8.30 -5.07 12.81
C SER A 129 9.67 -5.61 13.17
N LYS A 130 9.82 -6.94 13.31
CA LYS A 130 11.11 -7.59 13.56
C LYS A 130 12.07 -7.38 12.39
N PHE A 131 11.60 -7.57 11.17
CA PHE A 131 12.44 -7.37 9.98
C PHE A 131 12.81 -5.89 9.78
N ALA A 132 11.90 -4.97 10.05
CA ALA A 132 12.18 -3.52 10.07
C ALA A 132 13.26 -3.15 11.09
N GLY A 133 13.24 -3.79 12.29
CA GLY A 133 14.31 -3.68 13.28
C GLY A 133 15.65 -4.16 12.74
N ALA A 134 15.68 -5.36 12.15
CA ALA A 134 16.90 -5.91 11.55
C ALA A 134 17.48 -5.02 10.44
N LEU A 135 16.64 -4.43 9.59
CA LEU A 135 17.10 -3.46 8.58
C LEU A 135 17.75 -2.23 9.21
N LYS A 136 17.15 -1.70 10.29
CA LYS A 136 17.72 -0.57 11.04
C LYS A 136 19.05 -0.93 11.70
N ASP A 137 19.17 -2.12 12.27
CA ASP A 137 20.40 -2.61 12.88
C ASP A 137 21.53 -2.76 11.84
N GLN A 138 21.19 -3.04 10.57
CA GLN A 138 22.12 -3.00 9.45
C GLN A 138 22.39 -1.59 8.90
N GLY A 139 21.84 -0.54 9.53
CA GLY A 139 22.08 0.84 9.17
C GLY A 139 21.10 1.43 8.17
N ALA A 140 20.04 0.72 7.77
CA ALA A 140 19.05 1.26 6.85
C ALA A 140 18.26 2.41 7.47
N VAL A 141 18.15 3.53 6.75
CA VAL A 141 17.44 4.72 7.17
C VAL A 141 16.39 5.15 6.14
N LYS A 142 15.56 6.11 6.52
CA LYS A 142 14.55 6.69 5.63
C LYS A 142 15.21 7.23 4.35
N GLY A 143 14.69 6.81 3.20
CA GLY A 143 15.16 7.24 1.88
C GLY A 143 16.22 6.32 1.26
N ASP A 144 16.74 5.33 1.99
CA ASP A 144 17.62 4.32 1.42
C ASP A 144 16.88 3.43 0.42
N ARG A 145 17.62 2.89 -0.54
CA ARG A 145 17.13 1.95 -1.56
C ARG A 145 17.49 0.54 -1.15
N VAL A 146 16.47 -0.29 -0.97
CA VAL A 146 16.60 -1.70 -0.60
C VAL A 146 16.15 -2.55 -1.79
N ILE A 147 17.03 -3.37 -2.33
CA ILE A 147 16.69 -4.34 -3.38
C ILE A 147 16.17 -5.61 -2.71
N ILE A 148 14.99 -6.06 -3.16
CA ILE A 148 14.38 -7.31 -2.71
C ILE A 148 14.47 -8.30 -3.87
N TYR A 149 15.43 -9.22 -3.79
CA TYR A 149 15.61 -10.29 -4.76
C TYR A 149 15.18 -11.61 -4.13
N MET A 150 13.92 -11.91 -4.25
CA MET A 150 13.28 -13.10 -3.64
C MET A 150 12.24 -13.70 -4.59
N PRO A 151 11.98 -15.01 -4.50
CA PRO A 151 10.82 -15.62 -5.15
C PRO A 151 9.52 -15.11 -4.49
N MET A 152 8.37 -15.55 -5.04
CA MET A 152 7.05 -15.19 -4.51
C MET A 152 6.73 -15.96 -3.23
N ILE A 153 7.30 -15.49 -2.12
CA ILE A 153 7.17 -16.05 -0.77
C ILE A 153 6.68 -14.98 0.21
N PRO A 154 6.12 -15.36 1.37
CA PRO A 154 5.65 -14.40 2.37
C PRO A 154 6.71 -13.41 2.83
N GLU A 155 7.96 -13.83 2.86
CA GLU A 155 9.12 -13.01 3.25
C GLU A 155 9.32 -11.81 2.33
N ALA A 156 9.00 -11.93 1.04
CA ALA A 156 9.06 -10.81 0.10
C ALA A 156 8.04 -9.71 0.49
N VAL A 157 6.81 -10.09 0.87
CA VAL A 157 5.80 -9.15 1.35
C VAL A 157 6.22 -8.51 2.66
N ILE A 158 6.78 -9.30 3.58
CA ILE A 158 7.31 -8.82 4.87
C ILE A 158 8.42 -7.78 4.63
N ALA A 159 9.34 -8.06 3.70
CA ALA A 159 10.44 -7.15 3.36
C ALA A 159 9.93 -5.83 2.75
N MET A 160 8.97 -5.88 1.82
CA MET A 160 8.33 -4.68 1.26
C MET A 160 7.69 -3.80 2.33
N LEU A 161 6.90 -4.42 3.22
CA LEU A 161 6.21 -3.70 4.29
C LEU A 161 7.18 -3.18 5.35
N ALA A 162 8.28 -3.89 5.63
CA ALA A 162 9.32 -3.43 6.55
C ALA A 162 10.05 -2.19 6.01
N CYS A 163 10.40 -2.18 4.72
CA CYS A 163 10.97 -1.00 4.07
C CYS A 163 10.00 0.19 4.16
N ALA A 164 8.72 -0.02 3.83
CA ALA A 164 7.70 1.03 3.95
C ALA A 164 7.55 1.53 5.39
N ARG A 165 7.67 0.65 6.40
CA ARG A 165 7.58 0.99 7.82
C ARG A 165 8.65 1.98 8.24
N ILE A 166 9.89 1.77 7.81
CA ILE A 166 11.02 2.66 8.16
C ILE A 166 11.18 3.84 7.19
N GLY A 167 10.36 3.91 6.13
CA GLY A 167 10.43 4.94 5.10
C GLY A 167 11.57 4.74 4.10
N ALA A 168 12.12 3.52 3.99
CA ALA A 168 13.04 3.16 2.94
C ALA A 168 12.29 2.89 1.62
N ILE A 169 12.98 3.07 0.51
CA ILE A 169 12.48 2.80 -0.84
C ILE A 169 12.84 1.37 -1.18
N HIS A 170 11.88 0.53 -1.55
CA HIS A 170 12.19 -0.81 -2.01
C HIS A 170 12.02 -0.97 -3.51
N SER A 171 12.88 -1.80 -4.11
CA SER A 171 12.79 -2.27 -5.48
C SER A 171 12.72 -3.79 -5.49
N VAL A 172 11.63 -4.33 -6.03
CA VAL A 172 11.44 -5.78 -6.10
C VAL A 172 11.91 -6.26 -7.46
N VAL A 173 12.88 -7.16 -7.45
CA VAL A 173 13.44 -7.77 -8.66
C VAL A 173 12.88 -9.17 -8.80
N PHE A 174 12.44 -9.50 -10.00
CA PHE A 174 11.91 -10.83 -10.30
C PHE A 174 13.00 -11.89 -10.11
N GLY A 175 12.72 -12.92 -9.30
CA GLY A 175 13.69 -13.94 -8.90
C GLY A 175 14.24 -14.84 -10.02
N GLY A 176 13.83 -14.62 -11.26
CA GLY A 176 14.35 -15.30 -12.45
C GLY A 176 15.43 -14.54 -13.20
N PHE A 177 15.75 -13.29 -12.81
CA PHE A 177 16.81 -12.52 -13.45
C PHE A 177 18.21 -12.98 -12.99
N ALA A 178 19.16 -12.86 -13.91
CA ALA A 178 20.57 -13.12 -13.60
C ALA A 178 21.17 -12.01 -12.72
N SER A 179 22.22 -12.33 -11.97
CA SER A 179 22.88 -11.39 -11.06
C SER A 179 23.42 -10.12 -11.75
N ASN A 180 23.66 -10.17 -13.05
CA ASN A 180 24.10 -9.00 -13.83
C ASN A 180 23.01 -7.93 -14.00
N GLU A 181 21.75 -8.26 -13.68
CA GLU A 181 20.61 -7.34 -13.76
C GLU A 181 20.35 -6.63 -12.40
N LEU A 182 21.11 -6.97 -11.37
CA LEU A 182 21.04 -6.42 -10.02
C LEU A 182 22.12 -5.37 -9.80
#